data_18b96213c773bf7bb7850797a050e1c5
#
_entry.id   18b96213c773bf7bb7850797a050e1c5
#
_cell.length_a   1.000
_cell.length_b   1.000
_cell.length_c   1.000
_cell.angle_alpha   90.00
_cell.angle_beta   90.00
_cell.angle_gamma   90.00
#
_symmetry.space_group_name_H-M   'P 1'
#
loop_
_entity.id
_entity.type
_entity.pdbx_description
1 polymer ?
#
loop_
_entity_poly.entity_id
_entity_poly.type
_entity_poly.pdbx_seq_one_letter_code
_entity_poly.pdbx_strand_id
1 'polypeptide(L)'
;MITVPAHRVKQFGVEFFQASFSAKDIDRLVKFEVLGYGSADEPPGKGKQRANRARVNWEALEKRIGESETAYQRPVIRRKIDELVSYYRDCKDAGTLPAIPGAVIITSEKRFTFTPMASQHDLGLLQIPEEHGVLRVLDGQHRLLALHAVTQAGENLGIEVPAVLFDRLDARQIVELFVTINAKHTRLNPSHIVSLAGRKLYPDPNQAMAHDVIRSLNEDETSPLAGEIKMLGTGRGRVSQAPLAEEIVDFLDAVEKIGGGARMNEVRQHA
;
A
#
# COMPACT_ATOMS: atom_id res chain seq x y z
N MET A 1 17.10 -16.61 10.34
CA MET A 1 17.42 -15.16 10.27
C MET A 1 18.12 -14.88 8.97
N ILE A 2 17.68 -13.87 8.22
CA ILE A 2 18.38 -13.35 7.06
C ILE A 2 19.32 -12.25 7.53
N THR A 3 20.56 -12.27 7.01
CA THR A 3 21.55 -11.23 7.29
C THR A 3 21.93 -10.56 5.98
N VAL A 4 21.78 -9.24 5.92
CA VAL A 4 22.10 -8.44 4.74
C VAL A 4 23.01 -7.29 5.10
N PRO A 5 23.94 -6.88 4.23
CA PRO A 5 24.65 -5.62 4.38
C PRO A 5 23.66 -4.46 4.37
N ALA A 6 23.83 -3.51 5.29
CA ALA A 6 22.93 -2.38 5.39
C ALA A 6 23.65 -1.10 5.83
N HIS A 7 23.10 0.02 5.40
CA HIS A 7 23.45 1.35 5.88
C HIS A 7 22.35 1.82 6.85
N ARG A 8 22.74 2.16 8.06
CA ARG A 8 21.87 2.76 9.07
C ARG A 8 21.78 4.25 8.85
N VAL A 9 20.58 4.77 8.70
CA VAL A 9 20.31 6.19 8.48
C VAL A 9 19.57 6.76 9.68
N LYS A 10 19.93 7.96 10.11
CA LYS A 10 19.28 8.68 11.21
C LYS A 10 18.79 10.04 10.73
N GLN A 11 17.51 10.34 10.96
CA GLN A 11 16.89 11.62 10.65
C GLN A 11 15.97 12.04 11.80
N PHE A 12 16.22 13.22 12.40
CA PHE A 12 15.39 13.79 13.47
C PHE A 12 15.07 12.80 14.63
N GLY A 13 16.01 11.92 14.96
CA GLY A 13 15.82 10.89 15.99
C GLY A 13 15.16 9.59 15.51
N VAL A 14 14.72 9.53 14.27
CA VAL A 14 14.22 8.30 13.64
C VAL A 14 15.38 7.55 12.99
N GLU A 15 15.47 6.26 13.28
CA GLU A 15 16.45 5.35 12.70
C GLU A 15 15.76 4.42 11.70
N PHE A 16 16.38 4.23 10.54
CA PHE A 16 15.94 3.29 9.51
C PHE A 16 17.15 2.75 8.74
N PHE A 17 16.94 1.75 7.88
CA PHE A 17 18.03 1.07 7.20
C PHE A 17 17.83 1.08 5.69
N GLN A 18 18.96 1.12 4.95
CA GLN A 18 18.99 0.88 3.50
C GLN A 18 19.74 -0.41 3.25
N ALA A 19 19.14 -1.31 2.47
CA ALA A 19 19.72 -2.60 2.12
C ALA A 19 19.26 -3.05 0.73
N SER A 20 19.92 -4.07 0.17
CA SER A 20 19.46 -4.76 -1.03
C SER A 20 19.15 -6.21 -0.71
N PHE A 21 18.12 -6.75 -1.37
CA PHE A 21 17.68 -8.12 -1.21
C PHE A 21 17.66 -8.83 -2.57
N SER A 22 18.00 -10.11 -2.59
CA SER A 22 17.66 -10.93 -3.75
C SER A 22 16.13 -10.97 -3.94
N ALA A 23 15.68 -11.09 -5.18
CA ALA A 23 14.25 -11.27 -5.49
C ALA A 23 13.61 -12.40 -4.68
N LYS A 24 14.37 -13.47 -4.44
CA LYS A 24 13.94 -14.66 -3.72
C LYS A 24 13.74 -14.41 -2.22
N ASP A 25 14.66 -13.66 -1.61
CA ASP A 25 14.60 -13.37 -0.18
C ASP A 25 13.49 -12.37 0.14
N ILE A 26 13.37 -11.31 -0.65
CA ILE A 26 12.30 -10.33 -0.43
C ILE A 26 10.92 -10.94 -0.66
N ASP A 27 10.78 -11.80 -1.66
CA ASP A 27 9.53 -12.50 -1.95
C ASP A 27 9.09 -13.41 -0.79
N ARG A 28 10.03 -14.07 -0.14
CA ARG A 28 9.79 -14.95 0.99
C ARG A 28 9.37 -14.20 2.26
N LEU A 29 9.93 -13.00 2.49
CA LEU A 29 9.74 -12.22 3.71
C LEU A 29 8.52 -11.31 3.66
N VAL A 30 8.09 -10.90 2.46
CA VAL A 30 7.06 -9.88 2.28
C VAL A 30 5.66 -10.47 2.36
N LYS A 31 4.78 -9.78 3.09
CA LYS A 31 3.33 -9.94 3.06
C LYS A 31 2.69 -8.81 2.26
N PHE A 32 1.79 -9.17 1.37
CA PHE A 32 0.99 -8.23 0.59
C PHE A 32 -0.41 -8.15 1.20
N GLU A 33 -0.85 -6.95 1.55
CA GLU A 33 -2.19 -6.68 2.07
C GLU A 33 -2.76 -5.46 1.36
N VAL A 34 -3.99 -5.56 0.89
CA VAL A 34 -4.71 -4.48 0.23
C VAL A 34 -6.00 -4.16 0.98
N LEU A 35 -6.48 -2.92 0.84
CA LEU A 35 -7.79 -2.55 1.36
C LEU A 35 -8.88 -3.36 0.64
N GLY A 36 -9.66 -4.13 1.42
CA GLY A 36 -10.82 -4.88 0.93
C GLY A 36 -12.12 -4.09 1.16
N TYR A 37 -12.93 -3.95 0.11
CA TYR A 37 -14.34 -3.55 0.17
C TYR A 37 -15.10 -4.50 -0.74
N GLY A 38 -15.39 -5.72 -0.27
CA GLY A 38 -16.08 -6.72 -1.06
C GLY A 38 -15.43 -6.97 -2.45
N SER A 39 -15.41 -8.16 -2.91
CA SER A 39 -14.79 -8.53 -4.19
C SER A 39 -15.48 -7.83 -5.36
N ALA A 40 -14.91 -6.72 -5.82
CA ALA A 40 -15.24 -6.17 -7.12
C ALA A 40 -14.42 -6.93 -8.16
N ASP A 41 -15.01 -7.99 -8.72
CA ASP A 41 -14.48 -8.64 -9.91
C ASP A 41 -14.41 -7.62 -11.05
N GLU A 42 -13.25 -7.03 -11.30
CA GLU A 42 -12.97 -6.42 -12.58
C GLU A 42 -12.91 -7.54 -13.63
N PRO A 43 -13.74 -7.51 -14.66
CA PRO A 43 -13.63 -8.49 -15.72
C PRO A 43 -12.26 -8.35 -16.40
N PRO A 44 -11.61 -9.45 -16.80
CA PRO A 44 -10.29 -9.41 -17.41
C PRO A 44 -10.33 -8.53 -18.66
N GLY A 45 -9.55 -7.44 -18.64
CA GLY A 45 -9.43 -6.54 -19.75
C GLY A 45 -8.99 -7.31 -21.01
N LYS A 46 -9.74 -7.17 -22.10
CA LYS A 46 -9.38 -7.74 -23.42
C LYS A 46 -8.13 -7.06 -23.98
N GLY A 47 -6.95 -7.43 -23.45
CA GLY A 47 -5.67 -7.00 -23.98
C GLY A 47 -5.27 -7.84 -25.18
N LYS A 48 -4.85 -7.18 -26.26
CA LYS A 48 -4.33 -7.81 -27.48
C LYS A 48 -3.16 -8.74 -27.13
N GLN A 49 -3.29 -10.00 -27.50
CA GLN A 49 -2.29 -11.04 -27.30
C GLN A 49 -0.98 -10.71 -28.07
N ARG A 50 0.09 -10.45 -27.33
CA ARG A 50 1.45 -10.65 -27.83
C ARG A 50 1.86 -12.09 -27.54
N ALA A 51 2.31 -12.78 -28.58
CA ALA A 51 2.61 -14.20 -28.56
C ALA A 51 3.79 -14.55 -27.62
N ASN A 52 3.64 -15.65 -26.92
CA ASN A 52 4.67 -16.55 -26.40
C ASN A 52 5.56 -16.13 -25.20
N ARG A 53 5.15 -15.22 -24.33
CA ARG A 53 5.76 -15.07 -23.00
C ARG A 53 4.84 -15.69 -21.94
N ALA A 54 5.40 -16.37 -20.93
CA ALA A 54 4.63 -16.98 -19.85
C ALA A 54 3.70 -15.91 -19.22
N ARG A 55 2.41 -16.19 -19.18
CA ARG A 55 1.40 -15.26 -18.63
C ARG A 55 1.52 -15.23 -17.11
N VAL A 56 1.18 -14.09 -16.51
CA VAL A 56 1.03 -13.99 -15.04
C VAL A 56 -0.04 -14.99 -14.59
N ASN A 57 0.30 -15.81 -13.60
CA ASN A 57 -0.67 -16.69 -12.95
C ASN A 57 -1.46 -15.86 -11.93
N TRP A 58 -2.57 -15.26 -12.38
CA TRP A 58 -3.41 -14.40 -11.57
C TRP A 58 -4.05 -15.10 -10.39
N GLU A 59 -4.45 -16.35 -10.53
CA GLU A 59 -5.05 -17.13 -9.45
C GLU A 59 -4.06 -17.35 -8.30
N ALA A 60 -2.81 -17.68 -8.61
CA ALA A 60 -1.76 -17.84 -7.61
C ALA A 60 -1.39 -16.51 -6.95
N LEU A 61 -1.39 -15.41 -7.72
CA LEU A 61 -1.07 -14.08 -7.23
C LEU A 61 -2.17 -13.54 -6.29
N GLU A 62 -3.43 -13.73 -6.63
CA GLU A 62 -4.57 -13.33 -5.81
C GLU A 62 -4.64 -14.08 -4.48
N LYS A 63 -4.29 -15.37 -4.46
CA LYS A 63 -4.15 -16.14 -3.22
C LYS A 63 -3.07 -15.61 -2.29
N ARG A 64 -2.05 -14.93 -2.84
CA ARG A 64 -0.96 -14.33 -2.04
C ARG A 64 -1.33 -12.96 -1.49
N ILE A 65 -2.27 -12.28 -2.11
CA ILE A 65 -2.72 -10.95 -1.68
C ILE A 65 -3.79 -11.14 -0.61
N GLY A 66 -3.48 -10.71 0.62
CA GLY A 66 -4.47 -10.67 1.70
C GLY A 66 -5.30 -9.40 1.60
N GLU A 67 -6.62 -9.55 1.67
CA GLU A 67 -7.53 -8.42 1.86
C GLU A 67 -7.77 -8.20 3.35
N SER A 68 -7.68 -6.96 3.82
CA SER A 68 -7.85 -6.64 5.22
C SER A 68 -8.47 -5.25 5.39
N GLU A 69 -9.43 -5.14 6.31
CA GLU A 69 -10.03 -3.85 6.65
C GLU A 69 -9.04 -2.88 7.30
N THR A 70 -8.00 -3.41 7.94
CA THR A 70 -6.94 -2.61 8.56
C THR A 70 -5.78 -2.30 7.61
N ALA A 71 -5.80 -2.81 6.38
CA ALA A 71 -4.75 -2.55 5.41
C ALA A 71 -4.80 -1.09 4.94
N TYR A 72 -3.64 -0.53 4.63
CA TYR A 72 -3.47 0.84 4.11
C TYR A 72 -3.12 0.86 2.62
N GLN A 73 -2.80 -0.29 2.03
CA GLN A 73 -2.39 -0.41 0.63
C GLN A 73 -3.57 -0.19 -0.34
N ARG A 74 -3.26 0.39 -1.49
CA ARG A 74 -4.23 0.57 -2.59
C ARG A 74 -4.58 -0.78 -3.23
N PRO A 75 -5.77 -0.90 -3.85
CA PRO A 75 -6.10 -2.05 -4.67
C PRO A 75 -5.05 -2.32 -5.75
N VAL A 76 -4.84 -3.60 -6.02
CA VAL A 76 -3.88 -4.04 -7.04
C VAL A 76 -4.46 -3.79 -8.44
N ILE A 77 -3.67 -3.17 -9.30
CA ILE A 77 -4.04 -2.91 -10.69
C ILE A 77 -3.32 -3.93 -11.58
N ARG A 78 -4.06 -4.94 -12.07
CA ARG A 78 -3.54 -6.04 -12.90
C ARG A 78 -2.72 -5.54 -14.08
N ARG A 79 -3.25 -4.56 -14.82
CA ARG A 79 -2.54 -3.98 -15.99
C ARG A 79 -1.14 -3.47 -15.63
N LYS A 80 -0.98 -2.82 -14.48
CA LYS A 80 0.33 -2.33 -14.03
C LYS A 80 1.31 -3.46 -13.74
N ILE A 81 0.82 -4.57 -13.20
CA ILE A 81 1.68 -5.75 -12.95
C ILE A 81 2.11 -6.37 -14.26
N ASP A 82 1.21 -6.55 -15.24
CA ASP A 82 1.54 -7.09 -16.56
C ASP A 82 2.55 -6.20 -17.30
N GLU A 83 2.37 -4.87 -17.23
CA GLU A 83 3.30 -3.89 -17.81
C GLU A 83 4.69 -4.00 -17.15
N LEU A 84 4.76 -4.11 -15.81
CA LEU A 84 6.02 -4.26 -15.08
C LEU A 84 6.71 -5.60 -15.36
N VAL A 85 5.96 -6.69 -15.42
CA VAL A 85 6.51 -8.01 -15.79
C VAL A 85 7.16 -7.96 -17.18
N SER A 86 6.47 -7.35 -18.17
CA SER A 86 7.04 -7.16 -19.51
C SER A 86 8.29 -6.30 -19.45
N TYR A 87 8.25 -5.19 -18.73
CA TYR A 87 9.39 -4.29 -18.59
C TYR A 87 10.61 -4.98 -17.93
N TYR A 88 10.43 -5.81 -16.91
CA TYR A 88 11.54 -6.54 -16.28
C TYR A 88 12.23 -7.51 -17.26
N ARG A 89 11.45 -8.17 -18.11
CA ARG A 89 11.99 -9.04 -19.15
C ARG A 89 12.73 -8.24 -20.21
N ASP A 90 12.15 -7.11 -20.65
CA ASP A 90 12.78 -6.22 -21.62
C ASP A 90 14.12 -5.66 -21.08
N CYS A 91 14.18 -5.27 -19.78
CA CYS A 91 15.42 -4.85 -19.14
C CYS A 91 16.47 -5.95 -19.12
N LYS A 92 16.08 -7.20 -18.83
CA LYS A 92 17.00 -8.35 -18.87
C LYS A 92 17.54 -8.60 -20.27
N ASP A 93 16.66 -8.57 -21.26
CA ASP A 93 17.03 -8.85 -22.67
C ASP A 93 17.93 -7.75 -23.23
N ALA A 94 17.65 -6.49 -22.89
CA ALA A 94 18.42 -5.35 -23.37
C ALA A 94 19.73 -5.11 -22.59
N GLY A 95 19.76 -5.42 -21.31
CA GLY A 95 20.93 -5.24 -20.43
C GLY A 95 21.39 -3.79 -20.24
N THR A 96 20.54 -2.80 -20.56
CA THR A 96 20.93 -1.38 -20.57
C THR A 96 20.36 -0.56 -19.41
N LEU A 97 19.25 -1.00 -18.81
CA LEU A 97 18.58 -0.29 -17.72
C LEU A 97 18.26 -1.24 -16.56
N PRO A 98 18.30 -0.75 -15.31
CA PRO A 98 17.88 -1.55 -14.16
C PRO A 98 16.36 -1.72 -14.13
N ALA A 99 15.90 -2.91 -13.80
CA ALA A 99 14.47 -3.21 -13.70
C ALA A 99 13.79 -2.48 -12.54
N ILE A 100 14.48 -2.34 -11.39
CA ILE A 100 13.97 -1.67 -10.18
C ILE A 100 15.00 -0.63 -9.71
N PRO A 101 15.06 0.58 -10.32
CA PRO A 101 16.05 1.60 -9.98
C PRO A 101 15.75 2.32 -8.67
N GLY A 102 14.49 2.33 -8.23
CA GLY A 102 14.06 3.01 -7.02
C GLY A 102 13.82 2.05 -5.86
N ALA A 103 14.25 2.41 -4.64
CA ALA A 103 14.04 1.59 -3.47
C ALA A 103 12.54 1.37 -3.18
N VAL A 104 12.20 0.17 -2.74
CA VAL A 104 10.91 -0.11 -2.13
C VAL A 104 10.96 0.30 -0.66
N ILE A 105 9.82 0.68 -0.08
CA ILE A 105 9.74 1.08 1.32
C ILE A 105 8.96 0.02 2.07
N ILE A 106 9.58 -0.49 3.13
CA ILE A 106 9.13 -1.67 3.85
C ILE A 106 9.16 -1.39 5.35
N THR A 107 8.22 -1.93 6.07
CA THR A 107 8.19 -1.87 7.53
C THR A 107 8.06 -3.25 8.16
N SER A 108 8.42 -3.36 9.44
CA SER A 108 8.22 -4.54 10.27
C SER A 108 7.78 -4.13 11.67
N GLU A 109 6.87 -4.91 12.26
CA GLU A 109 6.56 -4.82 13.69
C GLU A 109 7.69 -5.42 14.55
N LYS A 110 8.47 -6.33 13.97
CA LYS A 110 9.62 -6.95 14.64
C LYS A 110 10.81 -6.02 14.62
N ARG A 111 11.59 -6.06 15.69
CA ARG A 111 12.85 -5.35 15.77
C ARG A 111 13.93 -6.05 14.94
N PHE A 112 14.69 -5.25 14.18
CA PHE A 112 15.89 -5.72 13.52
C PHE A 112 17.10 -5.61 14.44
N THR A 113 18.10 -6.46 14.24
CA THR A 113 19.38 -6.36 14.94
C THR A 113 20.42 -5.86 13.97
N PHE A 114 21.02 -4.73 14.28
CA PHE A 114 22.07 -4.14 13.47
C PHE A 114 23.43 -4.29 14.16
N THR A 115 24.39 -4.90 13.48
CA THR A 115 25.77 -5.05 13.95
C THR A 115 26.68 -4.16 13.10
N PRO A 116 27.18 -3.04 13.64
CA PRO A 116 28.02 -2.12 12.88
C PRO A 116 29.39 -2.74 12.56
N MET A 117 29.98 -2.29 11.47
CA MET A 117 31.40 -2.60 11.17
C MET A 117 32.35 -1.80 12.07
N ALA A 118 33.48 -2.38 12.38
CA ALA A 118 34.45 -1.78 13.32
C ALA A 118 34.96 -0.38 12.92
N SER A 119 35.04 -0.11 11.62
CA SER A 119 35.56 1.16 11.07
C SER A 119 34.49 2.16 10.66
N GLN A 120 33.22 1.75 10.56
CA GLN A 120 32.10 2.58 10.07
C GLN A 120 30.81 2.23 10.82
N HIS A 121 30.50 3.06 11.81
CA HIS A 121 29.38 2.78 12.72
C HIS A 121 27.98 2.74 12.04
N ASP A 122 27.83 3.36 10.87
CA ASP A 122 26.56 3.40 10.14
C ASP A 122 26.47 2.35 9.01
N LEU A 123 27.57 1.65 8.71
CA LEU A 123 27.57 0.48 7.86
C LEU A 123 27.68 -0.80 8.70
N GLY A 124 26.98 -1.84 8.32
CA GLY A 124 27.00 -3.07 9.09
C GLY A 124 26.13 -4.17 8.49
N LEU A 125 25.84 -5.14 9.33
CA LEU A 125 24.99 -6.28 9.01
C LEU A 125 23.65 -6.13 9.71
N LEU A 126 22.57 -6.16 8.93
CA LEU A 126 21.19 -6.14 9.42
C LEU A 126 20.64 -7.55 9.45
N GLN A 127 20.23 -7.99 10.63
CA GLN A 127 19.60 -9.29 10.84
C GLN A 127 18.09 -9.13 10.94
N ILE A 128 17.37 -9.81 10.06
CA ILE A 128 15.92 -9.77 9.96
C ILE A 128 15.39 -11.16 10.32
N PRO A 129 14.36 -11.28 11.19
CA PRO A 129 13.71 -12.57 11.46
C PRO A 129 13.23 -13.23 10.17
N GLU A 130 13.46 -14.53 10.04
CA GLU A 130 13.09 -15.31 8.85
C GLU A 130 11.69 -15.90 9.03
N GLU A 131 10.70 -15.03 9.11
CA GLU A 131 9.30 -15.37 9.21
C GLU A 131 8.58 -14.89 7.95
N HIS A 132 7.69 -15.73 7.40
CA HIS A 132 6.85 -15.30 6.28
C HIS A 132 5.97 -14.12 6.70
N GLY A 133 5.99 -13.05 5.92
CA GLY A 133 5.18 -11.87 6.21
C GLY A 133 5.71 -10.97 7.32
N VAL A 134 6.96 -11.16 7.74
CA VAL A 134 7.63 -10.26 8.70
C VAL A 134 7.80 -8.85 8.14
N LEU A 135 7.87 -8.71 6.83
CA LEU A 135 8.00 -7.45 6.12
C LEU A 135 6.67 -7.06 5.47
N ARG A 136 6.22 -5.83 5.70
CA ARG A 136 5.05 -5.22 5.07
C ARG A 136 5.48 -4.10 4.14
N VAL A 137 4.95 -4.06 2.93
CA VAL A 137 5.28 -3.04 1.94
C VAL A 137 4.56 -1.75 2.27
N LEU A 138 5.26 -0.61 2.27
CA LEU A 138 4.68 0.73 2.33
C LEU A 138 4.59 1.35 0.94
N ASP A 139 5.66 1.24 0.15
CA ASP A 139 5.67 1.63 -1.26
C ASP A 139 6.40 0.59 -2.11
N GLY A 140 5.97 0.44 -3.37
CA GLY A 140 6.52 -0.52 -4.30
C GLY A 140 5.75 -1.83 -4.41
N GLN A 141 4.53 -1.92 -3.89
CA GLN A 141 3.69 -3.12 -3.93
C GLN A 141 3.59 -3.73 -5.33
N HIS A 142 3.25 -2.93 -6.37
CA HIS A 142 3.12 -3.43 -7.74
C HIS A 142 4.46 -3.95 -8.28
N ARG A 143 5.59 -3.30 -7.92
CA ARG A 143 6.94 -3.72 -8.31
C ARG A 143 7.27 -5.10 -7.74
N LEU A 144 7.00 -5.31 -6.46
CA LEU A 144 7.25 -6.59 -5.79
C LEU A 144 6.29 -7.69 -6.23
N LEU A 145 5.01 -7.37 -6.49
CA LEU A 145 4.06 -8.33 -7.04
C LEU A 145 4.42 -8.78 -8.46
N ALA A 146 4.90 -7.86 -9.30
CA ALA A 146 5.41 -8.21 -10.63
C ALA A 146 6.65 -9.11 -10.53
N LEU A 147 7.56 -8.81 -9.60
CA LEU A 147 8.74 -9.63 -9.34
C LEU A 147 8.36 -11.04 -8.83
N HIS A 148 7.39 -11.12 -7.92
CA HIS A 148 6.82 -12.39 -7.46
C HIS A 148 6.26 -13.20 -8.63
N ALA A 149 5.47 -12.57 -9.50
CA ALA A 149 4.87 -13.25 -10.66
C ALA A 149 5.94 -13.85 -11.60
N VAL A 150 7.04 -13.14 -11.82
CA VAL A 150 8.17 -13.63 -12.61
C VAL A 150 8.90 -14.78 -11.91
N THR A 151 9.14 -14.66 -10.62
CA THR A 151 9.79 -15.71 -9.82
C THR A 151 8.97 -16.99 -9.77
N GLN A 152 7.64 -16.87 -9.62
CA GLN A 152 6.71 -18.02 -9.64
C GLN A 152 6.63 -18.69 -11.03
N ALA A 153 6.85 -17.96 -12.10
CA ALA A 153 6.98 -18.52 -13.45
C ALA A 153 8.29 -19.30 -13.66
N GLY A 154 9.13 -19.41 -12.63
CA GLY A 154 10.44 -20.08 -12.69
C GLY A 154 11.54 -19.25 -13.38
N GLU A 155 11.28 -17.97 -13.65
CA GLU A 155 12.25 -17.08 -14.28
C GLU A 155 13.18 -16.46 -13.22
N ASN A 156 14.48 -16.73 -13.33
CA ASN A 156 15.48 -16.00 -12.55
C ASN A 156 16.00 -14.82 -13.38
N LEU A 157 15.58 -13.61 -13.00
CA LEU A 157 16.01 -12.38 -13.66
C LEU A 157 17.31 -11.81 -13.06
N GLY A 158 17.82 -12.35 -11.95
CA GLY A 158 19.00 -11.81 -11.25
C GLY A 158 18.78 -10.40 -10.68
N ILE A 159 17.53 -10.04 -10.39
CA ILE A 159 17.20 -8.70 -9.84
C ILE A 159 17.50 -8.65 -8.35
N GLU A 160 18.27 -7.66 -7.96
CA GLU A 160 18.38 -7.20 -6.58
C GLU A 160 17.44 -6.03 -6.34
N VAL A 161 16.74 -6.05 -5.22
CA VAL A 161 15.74 -5.06 -4.85
C VAL A 161 16.31 -4.11 -3.80
N PRO A 162 16.58 -2.85 -4.14
CA PRO A 162 16.95 -1.86 -3.14
C PRO A 162 15.74 -1.56 -2.24
N ALA A 163 15.97 -1.49 -0.94
CA ALA A 163 14.92 -1.29 0.05
C ALA A 163 15.33 -0.29 1.14
N VAL A 164 14.33 0.49 1.57
CA VAL A 164 14.36 1.28 2.80
C VAL A 164 13.50 0.56 3.83
N LEU A 165 14.06 0.26 5.01
CA LEU A 165 13.41 -0.57 6.02
C LEU A 165 13.24 0.21 7.32
N PHE A 166 12.01 0.18 7.83
CA PHE A 166 11.67 0.69 9.15
C PHE A 166 11.26 -0.48 10.05
N ASP A 167 11.74 -0.49 11.28
CA ASP A 167 11.28 -1.44 12.29
C ASP A 167 10.47 -0.73 13.38
N ARG A 168 9.60 -1.47 14.07
CA ARG A 168 8.85 -1.01 15.26
C ARG A 168 7.98 0.24 15.06
N LEU A 169 7.55 0.53 13.84
CA LEU A 169 6.54 1.56 13.61
C LEU A 169 5.18 1.08 14.14
N ASP A 170 4.47 1.93 14.86
CA ASP A 170 3.08 1.68 15.19
C ASP A 170 2.16 1.90 13.99
N ALA A 171 0.90 1.45 14.10
CA ALA A 171 -0.06 1.53 12.99
C ALA A 171 -0.28 2.98 12.51
N ARG A 172 -0.27 3.96 13.41
CA ARG A 172 -0.44 5.36 13.08
C ARG A 172 0.77 5.89 12.29
N GLN A 173 1.98 5.61 12.77
CA GLN A 173 3.22 6.01 12.09
C GLN A 173 3.31 5.40 10.68
N ILE A 174 2.89 4.14 10.52
CA ILE A 174 2.85 3.46 9.22
C ILE A 174 1.94 4.22 8.26
N VAL A 175 0.73 4.57 8.69
CA VAL A 175 -0.22 5.29 7.84
C VAL A 175 0.24 6.71 7.55
N GLU A 176 0.75 7.44 8.54
CA GLU A 176 1.31 8.79 8.33
C GLU A 176 2.47 8.76 7.31
N LEU A 177 3.36 7.79 7.41
CA LEU A 177 4.46 7.61 6.48
C LEU A 177 3.95 7.26 5.07
N PHE A 178 3.00 6.33 4.97
CA PHE A 178 2.36 5.96 3.71
C PHE A 178 1.71 7.16 3.02
N VAL A 179 0.91 7.94 3.77
CA VAL A 179 0.26 9.15 3.24
C VAL A 179 1.30 10.17 2.80
N THR A 180 2.33 10.41 3.62
CA THR A 180 3.38 11.40 3.32
C THR A 180 4.14 11.04 2.04
N ILE A 181 4.57 9.79 1.89
CA ILE A 181 5.27 9.32 0.70
C ILE A 181 4.39 9.48 -0.55
N ASN A 182 3.14 9.05 -0.46
CA ASN A 182 2.24 9.06 -1.59
C ASN A 182 1.67 10.45 -1.92
N ALA A 183 1.42 11.30 -0.94
CA ALA A 183 0.90 12.65 -1.17
C ALA A 183 1.91 13.57 -1.85
N LYS A 184 3.21 13.38 -1.57
CA LYS A 184 4.27 14.20 -2.15
C LYS A 184 4.78 13.73 -3.50
N HIS A 185 4.71 12.42 -3.77
CA HIS A 185 5.26 11.81 -4.99
C HIS A 185 4.22 11.39 -6.03
N THR A 186 3.01 11.04 -5.58
CA THR A 186 1.89 10.69 -6.46
C THR A 186 0.62 11.09 -5.73
N ARG A 187 -0.25 11.90 -6.33
CA ARG A 187 -1.52 12.25 -5.70
C ARG A 187 -2.26 10.98 -5.32
N LEU A 188 -2.46 10.76 -4.02
CA LEU A 188 -3.37 9.74 -3.52
C LEU A 188 -4.77 10.03 -4.09
N ASN A 189 -5.49 8.97 -4.45
CA ASN A 189 -6.91 9.10 -4.73
C ASN A 189 -7.60 9.66 -3.48
N PRO A 190 -8.31 10.81 -3.56
CA PRO A 190 -8.97 11.40 -2.39
C PRO A 190 -9.90 10.43 -1.66
N SER A 191 -10.62 9.55 -2.38
CA SER A 191 -11.45 8.52 -1.77
C SER A 191 -10.66 7.52 -0.90
N HIS A 192 -9.39 7.27 -1.24
CA HIS A 192 -8.53 6.43 -0.41
C HIS A 192 -8.20 7.10 0.93
N ILE A 193 -7.92 8.42 0.92
CA ILE A 193 -7.65 9.20 2.15
C ILE A 193 -8.88 9.18 3.06
N VAL A 194 -10.08 9.44 2.51
CA VAL A 194 -11.34 9.37 3.26
C VAL A 194 -11.53 8.00 3.90
N SER A 195 -11.26 6.92 3.17
CA SER A 195 -11.35 5.56 3.69
C SER A 195 -10.36 5.26 4.81
N LEU A 196 -9.15 5.81 4.76
CA LEU A 196 -8.17 5.69 5.85
C LEU A 196 -8.62 6.43 7.11
N ALA A 197 -9.22 7.61 6.96
CA ALA A 197 -9.77 8.38 8.07
C ALA A 197 -10.94 7.64 8.74
N GLY A 198 -11.89 7.12 7.96
CA GLY A 198 -13.02 6.33 8.46
C GLY A 198 -12.60 5.06 9.21
N ARG A 199 -11.46 4.47 8.86
CA ARG A 199 -10.87 3.33 9.59
C ARG A 199 -10.04 3.74 10.80
N LYS A 200 -10.04 5.02 11.17
CA LYS A 200 -9.22 5.61 12.23
C LYS A 200 -7.71 5.41 12.03
N LEU A 201 -7.31 5.15 10.80
CA LEU A 201 -5.91 4.99 10.40
C LEU A 201 -5.27 6.33 10.02
N TYR A 202 -6.07 7.36 9.76
CA TYR A 202 -5.65 8.72 9.47
C TYR A 202 -6.38 9.71 10.40
N PRO A 203 -5.68 10.65 11.06
CA PRO A 203 -6.27 11.50 12.09
C PRO A 203 -7.04 12.70 11.50
N ASP A 204 -8.18 12.45 10.89
CA ASP A 204 -9.10 13.49 10.40
C ASP A 204 -10.53 13.12 10.82
N PRO A 205 -11.04 13.68 11.94
CA PRO A 205 -12.35 13.33 12.48
C PRO A 205 -13.51 13.67 11.53
N ASN A 206 -13.43 14.77 10.77
CA ASN A 206 -14.49 15.17 9.85
C ASN A 206 -14.53 14.25 8.62
N GLN A 207 -13.37 13.85 8.09
CA GLN A 207 -13.31 12.84 7.05
C GLN A 207 -13.74 11.45 7.54
N ALA A 208 -13.42 11.08 8.78
CA ALA A 208 -13.88 9.84 9.37
C ALA A 208 -15.41 9.79 9.45
N MET A 209 -16.04 10.87 9.93
CA MET A 209 -17.50 11.01 9.99
C MET A 209 -18.14 11.00 8.60
N ALA A 210 -17.56 11.73 7.64
CA ALA A 210 -18.03 11.70 6.25
C ALA A 210 -17.95 10.28 5.66
N HIS A 211 -16.87 9.53 5.93
CA HIS A 211 -16.75 8.15 5.53
C HIS A 211 -17.87 7.27 6.10
N ASP A 212 -18.16 7.39 7.40
CA ASP A 212 -19.15 6.54 8.08
C ASP A 212 -20.57 6.81 7.52
N VAL A 213 -20.93 8.07 7.27
CA VAL A 213 -22.19 8.46 6.61
C VAL A 213 -22.27 7.87 5.20
N ILE A 214 -21.21 8.02 4.39
CA ILE A 214 -21.20 7.52 3.00
C ILE A 214 -21.24 5.99 2.98
N ARG A 215 -20.56 5.33 3.91
CA ARG A 215 -20.58 3.88 4.05
C ARG A 215 -21.98 3.41 4.39
N SER A 216 -22.65 4.04 5.34
CA SER A 216 -24.06 3.73 5.66
C SER A 216 -24.96 3.87 4.45
N LEU A 217 -24.83 4.94 3.66
CA LEU A 217 -25.59 5.15 2.43
C LEU A 217 -25.31 4.07 1.37
N ASN A 218 -24.11 3.52 1.33
CA ASN A 218 -23.71 2.50 0.36
C ASN A 218 -24.09 1.08 0.80
N GLU A 219 -24.17 0.81 2.10
CA GLU A 219 -24.45 -0.52 2.68
C GLU A 219 -25.95 -0.73 3.00
N ASP A 220 -26.72 0.34 3.24
CA ASP A 220 -28.15 0.25 3.52
C ASP A 220 -28.94 -0.09 2.24
N GLU A 221 -29.56 -1.27 2.21
CA GLU A 221 -30.36 -1.75 1.08
C GLU A 221 -31.55 -0.83 0.74
N THR A 222 -32.03 -0.03 1.67
CA THR A 222 -33.10 0.95 1.46
C THR A 222 -32.60 2.25 0.85
N SER A 223 -31.31 2.47 0.82
CA SER A 223 -30.68 3.66 0.28
C SER A 223 -30.71 3.66 -1.27
N PRO A 224 -31.06 4.78 -1.92
CA PRO A 224 -30.94 4.91 -3.37
C PRO A 224 -29.47 4.84 -3.86
N LEU A 225 -28.50 4.89 -2.96
CA LEU A 225 -27.07 4.81 -3.24
C LEU A 225 -26.46 3.44 -2.86
N ALA A 226 -27.28 2.46 -2.48
CA ALA A 226 -26.83 1.12 -2.11
C ALA A 226 -26.00 0.48 -3.25
N GLY A 227 -24.73 0.15 -2.96
CA GLY A 227 -23.78 -0.43 -3.92
C GLY A 227 -23.34 0.51 -5.07
N GLU A 228 -23.77 1.77 -5.07
CA GLU A 228 -23.50 2.73 -6.13
C GLU A 228 -22.30 3.66 -5.84
N ILE A 229 -21.71 3.55 -4.65
CA ILE A 229 -20.58 4.41 -4.25
C ILE A 229 -19.24 3.67 -4.37
N LYS A 230 -18.33 4.24 -5.14
CA LYS A 230 -16.93 3.78 -5.26
C LYS A 230 -16.14 4.22 -4.03
N MET A 231 -16.14 3.41 -2.98
CA MET A 231 -15.52 3.72 -1.69
C MET A 231 -14.00 3.99 -1.77
N LEU A 232 -13.30 3.41 -2.72
CA LEU A 232 -11.88 3.67 -2.99
C LEU A 232 -11.66 4.53 -4.24
N GLY A 233 -12.72 5.12 -4.81
CA GLY A 233 -12.68 5.90 -6.04
C GLY A 233 -12.49 5.06 -7.31
N THR A 234 -12.44 3.73 -7.17
CA THR A 234 -12.34 2.74 -8.25
C THR A 234 -13.31 1.59 -7.99
N GLY A 235 -13.60 0.77 -9.00
CA GLY A 235 -14.53 -0.36 -8.88
C GLY A 235 -15.95 -0.04 -9.34
N ARG A 236 -16.91 -0.88 -8.93
CA ARG A 236 -18.33 -0.73 -9.29
C ARG A 236 -18.96 0.48 -8.59
N GLY A 237 -20.00 1.04 -9.20
CA GLY A 237 -20.74 2.19 -8.71
C GLY A 237 -20.69 3.38 -9.66
N ARG A 238 -21.55 4.36 -9.45
CA ARG A 238 -21.71 5.55 -10.31
C ARG A 238 -21.00 6.76 -9.72
N VAL A 239 -20.90 6.83 -8.39
CA VAL A 239 -20.37 8.01 -7.68
C VAL A 239 -19.09 7.63 -6.93
N SER A 240 -18.10 8.52 -6.93
CA SER A 240 -16.89 8.36 -6.11
C SER A 240 -17.13 8.90 -4.70
N GLN A 241 -16.53 8.26 -3.70
CA GLN A 241 -16.66 8.68 -2.30
C GLN A 241 -16.14 10.11 -2.05
N ALA A 242 -15.02 10.50 -2.69
CA ALA A 242 -14.35 11.76 -2.37
C ALA A 242 -15.22 13.01 -2.56
N PRO A 243 -15.94 13.22 -3.67
CA PRO A 243 -16.81 14.41 -3.81
C PRO A 243 -17.92 14.46 -2.76
N LEU A 244 -18.49 13.30 -2.39
CA LEU A 244 -19.50 13.24 -1.34
C LEU A 244 -18.90 13.59 0.03
N ALA A 245 -17.69 13.12 0.30
CA ALA A 245 -17.00 13.43 1.54
C ALA A 245 -16.62 14.91 1.64
N GLU A 246 -16.20 15.54 0.55
CA GLU A 246 -15.88 16.96 0.49
C GLU A 246 -17.09 17.81 0.89
N GLU A 247 -18.26 17.56 0.31
CA GLU A 247 -19.50 18.25 0.65
C GLU A 247 -19.92 18.05 2.12
N ILE A 248 -19.77 16.82 2.65
CA ILE A 248 -20.09 16.54 4.05
C ILE A 248 -19.11 17.26 4.97
N VAL A 249 -17.82 17.23 4.69
CA VAL A 249 -16.80 17.95 5.49
C VAL A 249 -17.05 19.45 5.48
N ASP A 250 -17.33 20.03 4.31
CA ASP A 250 -17.66 21.47 4.19
C ASP A 250 -18.90 21.85 5.01
N PHE A 251 -19.91 20.97 5.01
CA PHE A 251 -21.09 21.14 5.85
C PHE A 251 -20.74 21.07 7.35
N LEU A 252 -19.94 20.09 7.79
CA LEU A 252 -19.51 19.92 9.17
C LEU A 252 -18.70 21.13 9.65
N ASP A 253 -17.78 21.62 8.81
CA ASP A 253 -16.97 22.81 9.09
C ASP A 253 -17.82 24.08 9.20
N ALA A 254 -18.86 24.20 8.37
CA ALA A 254 -19.81 25.31 8.45
C ALA A 254 -20.63 25.27 9.73
N VAL A 255 -21.11 24.10 10.14
CA VAL A 255 -21.84 23.90 11.41
C VAL A 255 -20.96 24.20 12.61
N GLU A 256 -19.70 23.79 12.58
CA GLU A 256 -18.74 24.06 13.67
C GLU A 256 -18.49 25.58 13.84
N LYS A 257 -18.40 26.31 12.75
CA LYS A 257 -18.25 27.77 12.75
C LYS A 257 -19.49 28.52 13.31
N ILE A 258 -20.70 27.97 13.07
CA ILE A 258 -21.97 28.60 13.49
C ILE A 258 -22.34 28.22 14.93
N GLY A 259 -22.03 27.00 15.36
CA GLY A 259 -22.63 26.37 16.55
C GLY A 259 -21.77 26.30 17.80
N GLY A 260 -20.48 26.65 17.74
CA GLY A 260 -19.54 26.40 18.87
C GLY A 260 -19.47 24.92 19.25
N GLY A 261 -18.30 24.39 19.54
CA GLY A 261 -17.95 22.95 19.65
C GLY A 261 -18.81 22.01 20.52
N ALA A 262 -19.81 22.49 21.28
CA ALA A 262 -20.68 21.66 22.09
C ALA A 262 -21.72 20.83 21.27
N ARG A 263 -22.29 21.42 20.20
CA ARG A 263 -23.27 20.74 19.34
C ARG A 263 -22.65 19.67 18.44
N MET A 264 -21.40 19.82 18.05
CA MET A 264 -20.70 18.83 17.21
C MET A 264 -20.42 17.52 17.96
N ASN A 265 -20.20 17.58 19.29
CA ASN A 265 -20.00 16.35 20.07
C ASN A 265 -21.28 15.52 20.18
N GLU A 266 -22.47 16.15 20.17
CA GLU A 266 -23.74 15.43 20.11
C GLU A 266 -23.97 14.76 18.75
N VAL A 267 -23.68 15.44 17.64
CA VAL A 267 -23.78 14.87 16.29
C VAL A 267 -22.81 13.69 16.10
N ARG A 268 -21.58 13.80 16.66
CA ARG A 268 -20.57 12.71 16.61
C ARG A 268 -20.91 11.50 17.49
N GLN A 269 -21.81 11.64 18.47
CA GLN A 269 -22.26 10.54 19.34
C GLN A 269 -23.44 9.75 18.76
N HIS A 270 -24.15 10.32 17.77
CA HIS A 270 -25.36 9.73 17.18
C HIS A 270 -25.21 9.30 15.71
N ALA A 271 -24.02 9.48 15.12
CA ALA A 271 -23.64 8.97 13.78
C ALA A 271 -22.79 7.70 13.89
#